data_29e29aba5056cdc8a6c64603c6f3b0bb
#
_entry.id   29e29aba5056cdc8a6c64603c6f3b0bb
#
_cell.length_a   1.000
_cell.length_b   1.000
_cell.length_c   1.000
_cell.angle_alpha   90.00
_cell.angle_beta   90.00
_cell.angle_gamma   90.00
#
_symmetry.space_group_name_H-M   'P 1'
#
loop_
_entity.id
_entity.type
_entity.pdbx_description
1 polymer ?
#
loop_
_entity_poly.entity_id
_entity_poly.type
_entity_poly.pdbx_seq_one_letter_code
_entity_poly.pdbx_strand_id
1 'polypeptide(L)'
;ANKVGLSGRVFSLDVLEMRPLPSVTFIQGDFEEESTLTELRENLGERSVDLVISDMSPNITGIAISDQARCMYLAELALEFSMAQLNSDGNFLVKVFQGCGFEEFMQAMRMSFKKVVTRKPKASRGRSNEIYLLGLKKHGGVP
;
A
#
# COMPACT_ATOMS: atom_id res chain seq x y z
N ALA A 1 0.94 12.43 9.90
CA ALA A 1 1.78 12.69 11.08
C ALA A 1 0.95 13.00 12.32
N ASN A 2 -0.04 13.90 12.23
CA ASN A 2 -0.82 14.29 13.40
C ASN A 2 -1.57 13.14 14.08
N LYS A 3 -1.93 12.12 13.30
CA LYS A 3 -2.70 10.97 13.80
C LYS A 3 -1.87 9.95 14.58
N VAL A 4 -0.55 9.96 14.40
CA VAL A 4 0.32 8.97 15.06
C VAL A 4 0.87 9.46 16.40
N GLY A 5 0.64 10.72 16.76
CA GLY A 5 1.10 11.27 18.02
C GLY A 5 2.59 11.61 18.03
N LEU A 6 3.08 12.04 19.18
CA LEU A 6 4.46 12.54 19.34
C LEU A 6 5.51 11.44 19.21
N SER A 7 5.18 10.21 19.62
CA SER A 7 6.12 9.08 19.54
C SER A 7 5.99 8.30 18.23
N GLY A 8 4.99 8.63 17.43
CA GLY A 8 4.76 7.95 16.15
C GLY A 8 5.72 8.41 15.08
N ARG A 9 5.94 7.55 14.10
CA ARG A 9 6.82 7.82 12.95
C ARG A 9 6.05 7.63 11.66
N VAL A 10 6.29 8.51 10.69
CA VAL A 10 5.67 8.44 9.36
C VAL A 10 6.76 8.43 8.32
N PHE A 11 6.70 7.46 7.43
CA PHE A 11 7.57 7.36 6.26
C PHE A 11 6.69 7.51 5.02
N SER A 12 7.14 8.31 4.08
CA SER A 12 6.42 8.58 2.84
C SER A 12 7.33 8.33 1.67
N LEU A 13 6.80 7.72 0.63
CA LEU A 13 7.55 7.42 -0.58
C LEU A 13 6.73 7.81 -1.80
N ASP A 14 7.34 8.52 -2.74
CA ASP A 14 6.70 8.92 -3.99
C ASP A 14 7.78 9.11 -5.05
N VAL A 15 7.42 8.89 -6.31
CA VAL A 15 8.31 9.21 -7.43
C VAL A 15 8.44 10.72 -7.61
N LEU A 16 7.43 11.47 -7.23
CA LEU A 16 7.41 12.91 -7.32
C LEU A 16 8.00 13.55 -6.06
N GLU A 17 8.65 14.68 -6.25
CA GLU A 17 9.14 15.46 -5.12
C GLU A 17 7.97 15.98 -4.29
N MET A 18 8.12 15.89 -2.97
CA MET A 18 7.11 16.35 -2.02
C MET A 18 7.73 17.43 -1.13
N ARG A 19 6.92 18.43 -0.78
CA ARG A 19 7.35 19.42 0.21
C ARG A 19 7.67 18.73 1.53
N PRO A 20 8.79 19.09 2.18
CA PRO A 20 9.10 18.55 3.50
C PRO A 20 7.96 18.82 4.48
N LEU A 21 7.58 17.78 5.21
CA LEU A 21 6.59 17.88 6.28
C LEU A 21 7.25 17.56 7.62
N PRO A 22 6.94 18.30 8.69
CA PRO A 22 7.47 17.97 10.01
C PRO A 22 7.11 16.54 10.41
N SER A 23 8.09 15.86 11.01
CA SER A 23 7.91 14.49 11.52
C SER A 23 7.62 13.42 10.45
N VAL A 24 7.86 13.73 9.18
CA VAL A 24 7.73 12.76 8.09
C VAL A 24 9.10 12.55 7.45
N THR A 25 9.53 11.30 7.36
CA THR A 25 10.70 10.91 6.58
C THR A 25 10.26 10.63 5.17
N PHE A 26 10.67 11.46 4.22
CA PHE A 26 10.29 11.30 2.82
C PHE A 26 11.42 10.67 2.02
N ILE A 27 11.07 9.68 1.20
CA ILE A 27 11.97 9.01 0.27
C ILE A 27 11.42 9.24 -1.12
N GLN A 28 12.22 9.87 -1.99
CA GLN A 28 11.84 10.02 -3.39
C GLN A 28 12.40 8.86 -4.18
N GLY A 29 11.53 8.16 -4.88
CA GLY A 29 11.92 7.03 -5.70
C GLY A 29 10.74 6.22 -6.19
N ASP A 30 11.04 5.28 -7.07
CA ASP A 30 10.04 4.36 -7.62
C ASP A 30 10.00 3.10 -6.76
N PHE A 31 8.81 2.79 -6.26
CA PHE A 31 8.59 1.61 -5.41
C PHE A 31 8.93 0.30 -6.14
N GLU A 32 8.89 0.30 -7.46
CA GLU A 32 9.28 -0.87 -8.27
C GLU A 32 10.79 -1.10 -8.31
N GLU A 33 11.60 -0.12 -7.93
CA GLU A 33 13.05 -0.23 -7.94
C GLU A 33 13.59 -0.81 -6.63
N GLU A 34 14.47 -1.79 -6.75
CA GLU A 34 15.08 -2.43 -5.58
C GLU A 34 15.87 -1.45 -4.73
N SER A 35 16.56 -0.49 -5.36
CA SER A 35 17.32 0.55 -4.65
C SER A 35 16.43 1.40 -3.74
N THR A 36 15.23 1.72 -4.21
CA THR A 36 14.25 2.50 -3.43
C THR A 36 13.76 1.69 -2.24
N LEU A 37 13.44 0.42 -2.44
CA LEU A 37 13.01 -0.46 -1.36
C LEU A 37 14.11 -0.65 -0.32
N THR A 38 15.36 -0.77 -0.77
CA THR A 38 16.51 -0.87 0.13
C THR A 38 16.65 0.38 0.99
N GLU A 39 16.53 1.56 0.38
CA GLU A 39 16.58 2.83 1.12
C GLU A 39 15.44 2.92 2.14
N LEU A 40 14.24 2.52 1.76
CA LEU A 40 13.09 2.52 2.67
C LEU A 40 13.33 1.57 3.85
N ARG A 41 13.82 0.36 3.58
CA ARG A 41 14.13 -0.61 4.64
C ARG A 41 15.22 -0.12 5.57
N GLU A 42 16.25 0.52 5.03
CA GLU A 42 17.34 1.09 5.84
C GLU A 42 16.82 2.21 6.75
N ASN A 43 15.94 3.06 6.23
CA ASN A 43 15.32 4.11 7.04
C ASN A 43 14.39 3.56 8.12
N LEU A 44 13.69 2.47 7.84
CA LEU A 44 12.86 1.79 8.83
C LEU A 44 13.72 1.13 9.92
N GLY A 45 14.89 0.63 9.53
CA GLY A 45 15.77 -0.10 10.44
C GLY A 45 15.09 -1.36 10.97
N GLU A 46 15.20 -1.59 12.26
CA GLU A 46 14.57 -2.74 12.92
C GLU A 46 13.12 -2.48 13.34
N ARG A 47 12.60 -1.29 13.02
CA ARG A 47 11.22 -0.96 13.36
C ARG A 47 10.27 -1.77 12.52
N SER A 48 9.26 -2.29 13.17
CA SER A 48 8.11 -2.87 12.48
C SER A 48 7.07 -1.78 12.25
N VAL A 49 6.19 -2.01 11.32
CA VAL A 49 5.22 -1.04 10.86
C VAL A 49 3.83 -1.44 11.35
N ASP A 50 3.05 -0.48 11.80
CA ASP A 50 1.70 -0.74 12.29
C ASP A 50 0.64 -0.54 11.19
N LEU A 51 0.94 0.31 10.22
CA LEU A 51 0.01 0.63 9.14
C LEU A 51 0.79 0.93 7.87
N VAL A 52 0.37 0.30 6.78
CA VAL A 52 0.83 0.61 5.43
C VAL A 52 -0.35 1.14 4.64
N ILE A 53 -0.15 2.25 3.95
CA ILE A 53 -1.15 2.83 3.04
C ILE A 53 -0.52 2.94 1.67
N SER A 54 -1.18 2.37 0.67
CA SER A 54 -0.73 2.42 -0.72
C SER A 54 -1.81 2.98 -1.62
N ASP A 55 -1.48 4.05 -2.31
CA ASP A 55 -2.36 4.73 -3.27
C ASP A 55 -1.61 4.95 -4.59
N MET A 56 -0.77 3.98 -4.96
CA MET A 56 0.04 4.06 -6.17
C MET A 56 -0.79 3.83 -7.42
N SER A 57 -0.46 4.56 -8.46
CA SER A 57 -1.07 4.41 -9.77
C SER A 57 0.02 4.48 -10.84
N PRO A 58 0.02 3.59 -11.83
CA PRO A 58 0.96 3.70 -12.93
C PRO A 58 0.55 4.83 -13.86
N ASN A 59 1.46 5.20 -14.78
CA ASN A 59 1.09 6.08 -15.87
C ASN A 59 0.04 5.39 -16.74
N ILE A 60 -1.09 6.08 -16.96
CA ILE A 60 -2.19 5.55 -17.75
C ILE A 60 -1.83 5.63 -19.22
N THR A 61 -1.90 4.49 -19.91
CA THR A 61 -1.58 4.41 -21.34
C THR A 61 -2.81 4.55 -22.23
N GLY A 62 -4.02 4.37 -21.65
CA GLY A 62 -5.26 4.31 -22.39
C GLY A 62 -5.63 2.91 -22.84
N ILE A 63 -4.75 1.94 -22.67
CA ILE A 63 -5.02 0.53 -22.98
C ILE A 63 -5.49 -0.15 -21.69
N ALA A 64 -6.80 -0.37 -21.58
CA ALA A 64 -7.42 -0.81 -20.34
C ALA A 64 -6.80 -2.08 -19.74
N ILE A 65 -6.52 -3.08 -20.56
CA ILE A 65 -5.93 -4.35 -20.08
C ILE A 65 -4.55 -4.12 -19.50
N SER A 66 -3.72 -3.32 -20.18
CA SER A 66 -2.37 -3.02 -19.75
C SER A 66 -2.37 -2.20 -18.46
N ASP A 67 -3.22 -1.18 -18.40
CA ASP A 67 -3.33 -0.31 -17.23
C ASP A 67 -3.82 -1.10 -16.00
N GLN A 68 -4.79 -1.99 -16.18
CA GLN A 68 -5.29 -2.85 -15.10
C GLN A 68 -4.20 -3.77 -14.59
N ALA A 69 -3.43 -4.39 -15.48
CA ALA A 69 -2.35 -5.30 -15.09
C ALA A 69 -1.27 -4.57 -14.28
N ARG A 70 -0.93 -3.36 -14.68
CA ARG A 70 0.06 -2.56 -13.95
C ARG A 70 -0.45 -2.11 -12.59
N CYS A 71 -1.72 -1.73 -12.50
CA CYS A 71 -2.35 -1.39 -11.22
C CYS A 71 -2.31 -2.58 -10.25
N MET A 72 -2.65 -3.76 -10.75
CA MET A 72 -2.62 -4.97 -9.93
C MET A 72 -1.20 -5.33 -9.50
N TYR A 73 -0.22 -5.16 -10.40
CA TYR A 73 1.18 -5.41 -10.06
C TYR A 73 1.65 -4.52 -8.91
N LEU A 74 1.34 -3.22 -8.96
CA LEU A 74 1.69 -2.30 -7.88
C LEU A 74 1.01 -2.67 -6.56
N ALA A 75 -0.24 -3.10 -6.62
CA ALA A 75 -0.96 -3.55 -5.43
C ALA A 75 -0.32 -4.81 -4.83
N GLU A 76 0.11 -5.74 -5.67
CA GLU A 76 0.79 -6.96 -5.24
C GLU A 76 2.14 -6.65 -4.58
N LEU A 77 2.90 -5.72 -5.15
CA LEU A 77 4.16 -5.26 -4.54
C LEU A 77 3.92 -4.64 -3.17
N ALA A 78 2.87 -3.84 -3.05
CA ALA A 78 2.52 -3.21 -1.77
C ALA A 78 2.11 -4.25 -0.74
N LEU A 79 1.37 -5.28 -1.14
CA LEU A 79 1.00 -6.38 -0.25
C LEU A 79 2.23 -7.15 0.20
N GLU A 80 3.14 -7.48 -0.73
CA GLU A 80 4.38 -8.18 -0.41
C GLU A 80 5.22 -7.39 0.61
N PHE A 81 5.38 -6.09 0.37
CA PHE A 81 6.07 -5.21 1.31
C PHE A 81 5.39 -5.22 2.67
N SER A 82 4.07 -5.13 2.70
CA SER A 82 3.29 -5.13 3.93
C SER A 82 3.44 -6.42 4.72
N MET A 83 3.47 -7.55 4.03
CA MET A 83 3.65 -8.84 4.70
C MET A 83 5.04 -8.98 5.31
N ALA A 84 6.05 -8.35 4.71
CA ALA A 84 7.41 -8.36 5.24
C ALA A 84 7.60 -7.39 6.41
N GLN A 85 6.92 -6.24 6.41
CA GLN A 85 7.20 -5.14 7.33
C GLN A 85 6.16 -4.92 8.43
N LEU A 86 4.91 -5.32 8.22
CA LEU A 86 3.86 -5.11 9.21
C LEU A 86 4.06 -5.99 10.44
N ASN A 87 3.75 -5.40 11.58
CA ASN A 87 3.57 -6.14 12.83
C ASN A 87 2.44 -7.16 12.70
N SER A 88 2.46 -8.17 13.57
CA SER A 88 1.24 -8.93 13.85
C SER A 88 0.15 -7.96 14.27
N ASP A 89 -1.05 -8.15 13.75
CA ASP A 89 -2.19 -7.26 13.97
C ASP A 89 -2.04 -5.88 13.30
N GLY A 90 -1.01 -5.66 12.47
CA GLY A 90 -0.90 -4.46 11.65
C GLY A 90 -1.93 -4.44 10.53
N ASN A 91 -2.19 -3.26 10.00
CA ASN A 91 -3.23 -3.04 9.00
C ASN A 91 -2.65 -2.54 7.68
N PHE A 92 -3.33 -2.84 6.58
CA PHE A 92 -2.92 -2.45 5.24
C PHE A 92 -4.11 -1.88 4.46
N LEU A 93 -3.96 -0.66 3.98
CA LEU A 93 -4.95 -0.01 3.11
C LEU A 93 -4.36 0.14 1.72
N VAL A 94 -5.05 -0.36 0.71
CA VAL A 94 -4.58 -0.32 -0.66
C VAL A 94 -5.70 0.06 -1.62
N LYS A 95 -5.36 0.95 -2.56
CA LYS A 95 -6.25 1.27 -3.67
C LYS A 95 -6.05 0.25 -4.77
N VAL A 96 -7.15 -0.31 -5.27
CA VAL A 96 -7.16 -1.25 -6.39
C VAL A 96 -8.26 -0.88 -7.37
N PHE A 97 -8.20 -1.46 -8.56
CA PHE A 97 -9.24 -1.30 -9.56
C PHE A 97 -9.92 -2.65 -9.78
N GLN A 98 -11.25 -2.65 -9.70
CA GLN A 98 -12.02 -3.84 -9.98
C GLN A 98 -11.84 -4.23 -11.45
N GLY A 99 -11.66 -5.51 -11.71
CA GLY A 99 -11.40 -6.02 -13.05
C GLY A 99 -10.52 -7.25 -13.00
N CYS A 100 -9.79 -7.49 -14.08
CA CYS A 100 -8.92 -8.65 -14.20
C CYS A 100 -7.86 -8.67 -13.09
N GLY A 101 -7.76 -9.78 -12.38
CA GLY A 101 -6.82 -9.96 -11.27
C GLY A 101 -7.36 -9.54 -9.92
N PHE A 102 -8.51 -8.89 -9.86
CA PHE A 102 -9.06 -8.40 -8.59
C PHE A 102 -9.41 -9.54 -7.62
N GLU A 103 -10.04 -10.60 -8.12
CA GLU A 103 -10.45 -11.72 -7.26
C GLU A 103 -9.25 -12.44 -6.65
N GLU A 104 -8.21 -12.68 -7.44
CA GLU A 104 -6.98 -13.30 -6.97
C GLU A 104 -6.31 -12.44 -5.91
N PHE A 105 -6.29 -11.12 -6.11
CA PHE A 105 -5.74 -10.19 -5.13
C PHE A 105 -6.57 -10.18 -3.85
N MET A 106 -7.89 -10.18 -3.98
CA MET A 106 -8.79 -10.24 -2.83
C MET A 106 -8.55 -11.50 -2.00
N GLN A 107 -8.35 -12.64 -2.66
CA GLN A 107 -8.03 -13.88 -1.95
C GLN A 107 -6.69 -13.79 -1.23
N ALA A 108 -5.67 -13.23 -1.87
CA ALA A 108 -4.37 -13.01 -1.23
C ALA A 108 -4.52 -12.13 0.02
N MET A 109 -5.33 -11.10 -0.05
CA MET A 109 -5.63 -10.25 1.09
C MET A 109 -6.31 -11.04 2.21
N ARG A 110 -7.30 -11.85 1.89
CA ARG A 110 -8.01 -12.67 2.88
C ARG A 110 -7.11 -13.69 3.55
N MET A 111 -6.12 -14.21 2.84
CA MET A 111 -5.14 -15.12 3.41
C MET A 111 -4.13 -14.40 4.32
N SER A 112 -3.91 -13.13 4.08
CA SER A 112 -2.91 -12.34 4.79
C SER A 112 -3.44 -11.64 6.04
N PHE A 113 -4.73 -11.34 6.07
CA PHE A 113 -5.37 -10.56 7.14
C PHE A 113 -6.57 -11.29 7.72
N LYS A 114 -6.81 -11.05 8.99
CA LYS A 114 -7.96 -11.66 9.70
C LYS A 114 -9.30 -11.20 9.16
N LYS A 115 -9.34 -9.96 8.64
CA LYS A 115 -10.55 -9.39 8.05
C LYS A 115 -10.16 -8.48 6.90
N VAL A 116 -10.94 -8.51 5.82
CA VAL A 116 -10.77 -7.59 4.70
C VAL A 116 -12.08 -6.84 4.48
N VAL A 117 -11.99 -5.53 4.45
CA VAL A 117 -13.14 -4.63 4.28
C VAL A 117 -12.95 -3.85 2.99
N THR A 118 -14.01 -3.71 2.22
CA THR A 118 -13.99 -2.88 1.01
C THR A 118 -14.60 -1.52 1.32
N ARG A 119 -14.02 -0.48 0.73
CA ARG A 119 -14.52 0.89 0.85
C ARG A 119 -14.44 1.58 -0.49
N LYS A 120 -15.53 2.21 -0.90
CA LYS A 120 -15.54 3.03 -2.11
C LYS A 120 -15.71 4.49 -1.70
N PRO A 121 -14.73 5.35 -2.03
CA PRO A 121 -14.82 6.77 -1.68
C PRO A 121 -16.05 7.41 -2.31
N LYS A 122 -16.66 8.36 -1.62
CA LYS A 122 -17.83 9.09 -2.14
C LYS A 122 -17.50 9.78 -3.46
N ALA A 123 -16.31 10.35 -3.56
CA ALA A 123 -15.86 11.06 -4.76
C ALA A 123 -15.72 10.15 -5.98
N SER A 124 -15.50 8.85 -5.78
CA SER A 124 -15.31 7.86 -6.85
C SER A 124 -16.56 7.06 -7.17
N ARG A 125 -17.65 7.25 -6.41
CA ARG A 125 -18.89 6.49 -6.63
C ARG A 125 -19.47 6.78 -8.00
N GLY A 126 -19.71 5.71 -8.77
CA GLY A 126 -20.30 5.79 -10.09
C GLY A 126 -19.39 6.32 -11.19
N ARG A 127 -18.14 6.64 -10.90
CA ARG A 127 -17.22 7.26 -11.87
C ARG A 127 -16.04 6.40 -12.28
N SER A 128 -15.61 5.46 -11.44
CA SER A 128 -14.46 4.61 -11.72
C SER A 128 -14.60 3.27 -11.05
N ASN A 129 -13.77 2.32 -11.47
CA ASN A 129 -13.68 1.01 -10.87
C ASN A 129 -12.79 1.01 -9.62
N GLU A 130 -12.36 2.19 -9.17
CA GLU A 130 -11.50 2.35 -8.02
C GLU A 130 -12.20 1.95 -6.73
N ILE A 131 -11.50 1.17 -5.91
CA ILE A 131 -11.99 0.73 -4.63
C ILE A 131 -10.81 0.60 -3.67
N TYR A 132 -11.05 0.83 -2.38
CA TYR A 132 -10.04 0.60 -1.36
C TYR A 132 -10.32 -0.71 -0.64
N LEU A 133 -9.27 -1.49 -0.44
CA LEU A 133 -9.29 -2.68 0.40
C LEU A 133 -8.54 -2.40 1.68
N LEU A 134 -9.17 -2.69 2.80
CA LEU A 134 -8.55 -2.54 4.11
C LEU A 134 -8.36 -3.92 4.72
N GLY A 135 -7.12 -4.36 4.80
CA GLY A 135 -6.75 -5.58 5.50
C GLY A 135 -6.52 -5.26 6.96
N LEU A 136 -7.29 -5.88 7.83
CA LEU A 136 -7.24 -5.67 9.27
C LEU A 136 -6.58 -6.86 9.95
N LYS A 137 -5.63 -6.55 10.81
CA LYS A 137 -4.94 -7.52 11.65
C LYS A 137 -4.23 -8.59 10.83
N LYS A 138 -3.05 -8.24 10.35
CA LYS A 138 -2.17 -9.20 9.70
C LYS A 138 -2.04 -10.45 10.55
N HIS A 139 -2.15 -11.62 9.94
CA HIS A 139 -1.93 -12.88 10.64
C HIS A 139 -0.53 -12.89 11.27
N GLY A 140 -0.42 -13.44 12.46
CA GLY A 140 0.85 -13.59 13.14
C GLY A 140 1.83 -14.40 12.31
N GLY A 141 3.11 -14.23 12.61
CA GLY A 141 4.17 -14.91 11.88
C GLY A 141 3.96 -16.40 11.79
N VAL A 142 4.68 -17.01 10.87
CA VAL A 142 4.61 -18.44 10.60
C VAL A 142 4.77 -19.21 11.89
N PRO A 143 3.87 -20.13 12.14
CA PRO A 143 4.02 -21.03 13.29
C PRO A 143 5.30 -21.83 13.21
#